data_d2125d2fa8511c0668ea2b3d9f38f49d
#
_entry.id   d2125d2fa8511c0668ea2b3d9f38f49d
#
_cell.length_a   1.000
_cell.length_b   1.000
_cell.length_c   1.000
_cell.angle_alpha   90.00
_cell.angle_beta   90.00
_cell.angle_gamma   90.00
#
_symmetry.space_group_name_H-M   'P 1'
#
loop_
_entity.id
_entity.type
_entity.pdbx_description
1 polymer ?
#
loop_
_entity_poly.entity_id
_entity_poly.type
_entity_poly.pdbx_seq_one_letter_code
_entity_poly.pdbx_strand_id
1 'polypeptide(L)'
;MRFQRIAVITPTYKTPKNWLDQCIESVKAQSVGSVTHVLINDGDPNFHPPNCFTGKFIQAERHYGDFGDTPRWIGVKWAINWGADAIAFLDADNWFEHHHLQTCVQACRAQKAEVVTSQRMLVALNGAPIAKCRQCGTRDFADTSSMFFRASAFEALETWGKMEDWQHAIGDRVVWQRVHNLGFYIGQTAEVTFNYRCTNRMFYDSYGLPAPNGVSADMHVEEALARWENQCLFGSTR
;
A
#
# COMPACT_ATOMS: atom_id res chain seq x y z
N MET A 1 22.41 8.45 7.55
CA MET A 1 20.97 8.70 7.54
C MET A 1 20.33 7.79 8.58
N ARG A 2 19.55 8.33 9.52
CA ARG A 2 18.94 7.58 10.63
C ARG A 2 17.42 7.63 10.45
N PHE A 3 16.76 6.48 10.48
CA PHE A 3 15.30 6.36 10.54
C PHE A 3 14.93 6.08 12.00
N GLN A 4 14.29 7.03 12.65
CA GLN A 4 13.91 6.95 14.07
C GLN A 4 12.39 6.78 14.24
N ARG A 5 11.61 7.23 13.26
CA ARG A 5 10.15 7.18 13.28
C ARG A 5 9.63 6.73 11.92
N ILE A 6 9.25 5.48 11.85
CA ILE A 6 8.62 4.91 10.64
C ILE A 6 7.14 4.72 10.94
N ALA A 7 6.26 5.29 10.12
CA ALA A 7 4.83 5.04 10.18
C ALA A 7 4.46 3.98 9.14
N VAL A 8 3.70 2.97 9.54
CA VAL A 8 3.02 2.04 8.63
C VAL A 8 1.54 2.36 8.65
N ILE A 9 0.96 2.74 7.52
CA ILE A 9 -0.42 3.19 7.39
C ILE A 9 -1.27 2.07 6.81
N THR A 10 -2.32 1.68 7.54
CA THR A 10 -3.26 0.63 7.15
C THR A 10 -4.69 1.15 7.20
N PRO A 11 -5.36 1.34 6.04
CA PRO A 11 -6.80 1.54 6.00
C PRO A 11 -7.51 0.22 6.26
N THR A 12 -8.65 0.25 6.96
CA THR A 12 -9.48 -0.94 7.19
C THR A 12 -10.96 -0.61 7.11
N TYR A 13 -11.73 -1.47 6.45
CA TYR A 13 -13.20 -1.43 6.42
C TYR A 13 -13.75 -2.84 6.28
N LYS A 14 -14.41 -3.34 7.33
CA LYS A 14 -14.99 -4.69 7.36
C LYS A 14 -14.03 -5.81 6.96
N THR A 15 -12.74 -5.60 7.16
CA THR A 15 -11.71 -6.61 6.89
C THR A 15 -11.94 -7.84 7.78
N PRO A 16 -11.88 -9.07 7.24
CA PRO A 16 -11.96 -10.28 8.05
C PRO A 16 -10.95 -10.24 9.20
N LYS A 17 -11.42 -10.57 10.41
CA LYS A 17 -10.62 -10.44 11.63
C LYS A 17 -9.27 -11.14 11.56
N ASN A 18 -9.22 -12.35 11.02
CA ASN A 18 -7.98 -13.13 10.89
C ASN A 18 -6.98 -12.49 9.90
N TRP A 19 -7.44 -11.78 8.89
CA TRP A 19 -6.55 -11.05 7.97
C TRP A 19 -5.99 -9.81 8.63
N LEU A 20 -6.85 -9.03 9.29
CA LEU A 20 -6.42 -7.85 10.04
C LEU A 20 -5.46 -8.20 11.17
N ASP A 21 -5.71 -9.29 11.93
CA ASP A 21 -4.80 -9.77 12.96
C ASP A 21 -3.43 -10.12 12.36
N GLN A 22 -3.39 -10.82 11.21
CA GLN A 22 -2.14 -11.14 10.49
C GLN A 22 -1.40 -9.89 10.04
N CYS A 23 -2.11 -8.90 9.48
CA CYS A 23 -1.55 -7.60 9.11
C CYS A 23 -0.89 -6.92 10.32
N ILE A 24 -1.63 -6.78 11.44
CA ILE A 24 -1.15 -6.13 12.67
C ILE A 24 0.08 -6.82 13.24
N GLU A 25 0.04 -8.15 13.38
CA GLU A 25 1.17 -8.91 13.91
C GLU A 25 2.40 -8.82 12.99
N SER A 26 2.22 -8.74 11.67
CA SER A 26 3.32 -8.57 10.72
C SER A 26 4.05 -7.24 10.87
N VAL A 27 3.33 -6.16 11.18
CA VAL A 27 3.93 -4.85 11.45
C VAL A 27 4.63 -4.84 12.82
N LYS A 28 4.01 -5.45 13.82
CA LYS A 28 4.59 -5.58 15.17
C LYS A 28 5.88 -6.39 15.18
N ALA A 29 5.99 -7.40 14.29
CA ALA A 29 7.15 -8.28 14.18
C ALA A 29 8.32 -7.68 13.38
N GLN A 30 8.24 -6.43 12.90
CA GLN A 30 9.29 -5.84 12.09
C GLN A 30 10.62 -5.73 12.87
N SER A 31 11.72 -6.11 12.21
CA SER A 31 13.07 -6.14 12.79
C SER A 31 13.72 -4.76 12.93
N VAL A 32 13.13 -3.72 12.37
CA VAL A 32 13.59 -2.34 12.52
C VAL A 32 12.93 -1.67 13.72
N GLY A 33 13.71 -0.97 14.54
CA GLY A 33 13.18 -0.26 15.70
C GLY A 33 12.36 0.98 15.33
N SER A 34 11.48 1.42 16.25
CA SER A 34 10.70 2.66 16.14
C SER A 34 9.67 2.67 15.00
N VAL A 35 8.88 1.62 14.88
CA VAL A 35 7.72 1.53 13.99
C VAL A 35 6.45 1.89 14.76
N THR A 36 5.65 2.78 14.21
CA THR A 36 4.27 3.04 14.67
C THR A 36 3.30 2.59 13.59
N HIS A 37 2.47 1.60 13.92
CA HIS A 37 1.36 1.18 13.06
C HIS A 37 0.21 2.16 13.23
N VAL A 38 -0.24 2.77 12.13
CA VAL A 38 -1.38 3.70 12.08
C VAL A 38 -2.53 2.99 11.41
N LEU A 39 -3.52 2.58 12.20
CA LEU A 39 -4.71 1.88 11.72
C LEU A 39 -5.85 2.89 11.58
N ILE A 40 -6.40 3.03 10.37
CA ILE A 40 -7.49 3.94 10.08
C ILE A 40 -8.72 3.12 9.72
N ASN A 41 -9.76 3.17 10.58
CA ASN A 41 -11.05 2.61 10.23
C ASN A 41 -11.83 3.56 9.34
N ASP A 42 -12.27 3.09 8.18
CA ASP A 42 -13.02 3.86 7.20
C ASP A 42 -14.52 3.92 7.56
N GLY A 43 -14.82 4.52 8.71
CA GLY A 43 -16.17 4.93 9.10
C GLY A 43 -17.11 3.80 9.57
N ASP A 44 -16.65 2.58 9.84
CA ASP A 44 -17.48 1.58 10.50
C ASP A 44 -17.64 1.92 12.00
N PRO A 45 -18.83 2.32 12.47
CA PRO A 45 -19.03 2.72 13.86
C PRO A 45 -18.92 1.56 14.85
N ASN A 46 -19.02 0.32 14.38
CA ASN A 46 -18.94 -0.88 15.22
C ASN A 46 -17.53 -1.48 15.27
N PHE A 47 -16.59 -0.87 14.54
CA PHE A 47 -15.22 -1.36 14.53
C PHE A 47 -14.48 -0.95 15.81
N HIS A 48 -13.82 -1.92 16.40
CA HIS A 48 -12.86 -1.72 17.47
C HIS A 48 -11.55 -2.39 17.11
N PRO A 49 -10.39 -1.70 17.27
CA PRO A 49 -9.11 -2.32 17.00
C PRO A 49 -8.92 -3.57 17.89
N PRO A 50 -8.29 -4.63 17.37
CA PRO A 50 -7.98 -5.82 18.17
C PRO A 50 -7.18 -5.47 19.44
N ASN A 51 -7.40 -6.21 20.54
CA ASN A 51 -6.71 -5.97 21.81
C ASN A 51 -5.17 -6.07 21.72
N CYS A 52 -4.65 -6.79 20.71
CA CYS A 52 -3.21 -6.89 20.44
C CYS A 52 -2.64 -5.66 19.74
N PHE A 53 -3.47 -4.75 19.23
CA PHE A 53 -3.05 -3.55 18.55
C PHE A 53 -2.53 -2.50 19.55
N THR A 54 -1.29 -2.05 19.35
CA THR A 54 -0.61 -1.08 20.21
C THR A 54 -0.20 0.21 19.49
N GLY A 55 -0.65 0.37 18.25
CA GLY A 55 -0.33 1.52 17.41
C GLY A 55 -1.25 2.73 17.60
N LYS A 56 -1.25 3.61 16.63
CA LYS A 56 -2.17 4.75 16.53
C LYS A 56 -3.45 4.32 15.83
N PHE A 57 -4.57 4.34 16.53
CA PHE A 57 -5.89 4.16 15.93
C PHE A 57 -6.52 5.52 15.59
N ILE A 58 -7.15 5.59 14.41
CA ILE A 58 -7.92 6.75 13.94
C ILE A 58 -9.24 6.24 13.39
N GLN A 59 -10.34 6.77 13.94
CA GLN A 59 -11.69 6.57 13.41
C GLN A 59 -11.97 7.66 12.38
N ALA A 60 -12.22 7.30 11.13
CA ALA A 60 -12.70 8.24 10.13
C ALA A 60 -14.14 8.68 10.43
N GLU A 61 -14.48 9.91 10.09
CA GLU A 61 -15.79 10.52 10.39
C GLU A 61 -16.95 9.82 9.68
N ARG A 62 -16.67 9.21 8.52
CA ARG A 62 -17.65 8.49 7.69
C ARG A 62 -16.94 7.43 6.86
N HIS A 63 -17.72 6.55 6.25
CA HIS A 63 -17.24 5.67 5.19
C HIS A 63 -17.06 6.48 3.90
N TYR A 64 -15.84 6.46 3.36
CA TYR A 64 -15.51 7.14 2.10
C TYR A 64 -15.74 6.24 0.90
N GLY A 65 -15.46 4.94 1.01
CA GLY A 65 -15.73 3.97 -0.05
C GLY A 65 -14.82 4.12 -1.28
N ASP A 66 -13.65 4.71 -1.10
CA ASP A 66 -12.69 5.11 -2.13
C ASP A 66 -11.45 4.21 -2.15
N PHE A 67 -11.63 2.92 -1.98
CA PHE A 67 -10.55 1.93 -1.92
C PHE A 67 -9.50 2.21 -0.83
N GLY A 68 -9.87 3.03 0.17
CA GLY A 68 -9.02 3.38 1.30
C GLY A 68 -8.07 4.56 1.07
N ASP A 69 -8.24 5.33 -0.01
CA ASP A 69 -7.35 6.44 -0.35
C ASP A 69 -7.49 7.61 0.63
N THR A 70 -8.72 8.04 0.94
CA THR A 70 -8.94 9.05 1.99
C THR A 70 -8.44 8.59 3.36
N PRO A 71 -8.72 7.37 3.84
CA PRO A 71 -8.08 6.83 5.04
C PRO A 71 -6.55 6.87 4.99
N ARG A 72 -5.90 6.51 3.86
CA ARG A 72 -4.44 6.64 3.72
C ARG A 72 -3.99 8.08 3.87
N TRP A 73 -4.71 9.02 3.24
CA TRP A 73 -4.40 10.45 3.38
C TRP A 73 -4.53 10.96 4.82
N ILE A 74 -5.56 10.52 5.56
CA ILE A 74 -5.71 10.81 6.99
C ILE A 74 -4.49 10.30 7.76
N GLY A 75 -4.06 9.09 7.50
CA GLY A 75 -2.87 8.49 8.10
C GLY A 75 -1.58 9.22 7.75
N VAL A 76 -1.40 9.64 6.50
CA VAL A 76 -0.26 10.43 6.03
C VAL A 76 -0.17 11.76 6.78
N LYS A 77 -1.28 12.51 6.86
CA LYS A 77 -1.32 13.77 7.61
C LYS A 77 -0.93 13.59 9.07
N TRP A 78 -1.43 12.54 9.71
CA TRP A 78 -1.04 12.23 11.07
C TRP A 78 0.46 11.89 11.18
N ALA A 79 0.99 11.06 10.29
CA ALA A 79 2.40 10.66 10.30
C ALA A 79 3.35 11.85 10.10
N ILE A 80 3.01 12.77 9.19
CA ILE A 80 3.77 14.02 8.97
C ILE A 80 3.77 14.86 10.24
N ASN A 81 2.60 15.08 10.87
CA ASN A 81 2.48 15.85 12.10
C ASN A 81 3.21 15.20 13.30
N TRP A 82 3.28 13.87 13.33
CA TRP A 82 4.04 13.10 14.31
C TRP A 82 5.56 13.23 14.09
N GLY A 83 5.99 13.71 12.94
CA GLY A 83 7.38 13.88 12.54
C GLY A 83 8.00 12.55 12.07
N ALA A 84 7.29 11.78 11.27
CA ALA A 84 7.82 10.57 10.66
C ALA A 84 9.02 10.87 9.75
N ASP A 85 10.07 10.04 9.84
CA ASP A 85 11.21 10.05 8.91
C ASP A 85 10.90 9.27 7.62
N ALA A 86 9.97 8.32 7.72
CA ALA A 86 9.49 7.51 6.61
C ALA A 86 8.05 7.03 6.83
N ILE A 87 7.38 6.80 5.72
CA ILE A 87 6.02 6.23 5.64
C ILE A 87 6.04 5.01 4.73
N ALA A 88 5.45 3.91 5.18
CA ALA A 88 5.08 2.74 4.41
C ALA A 88 3.57 2.53 4.48
N PHE A 89 3.03 1.78 3.53
CA PHE A 89 1.63 1.41 3.50
C PHE A 89 1.48 -0.11 3.57
N LEU A 90 0.39 -0.57 4.17
CA LEU A 90 0.04 -1.98 4.19
C LEU A 90 -1.47 -2.11 4.21
N ASP A 91 -2.04 -2.74 3.20
CA ASP A 91 -3.47 -3.01 3.17
C ASP A 91 -3.85 -4.07 4.21
N ALA A 92 -5.03 -3.93 4.80
CA ALA A 92 -5.45 -4.72 5.96
C ALA A 92 -5.61 -6.22 5.71
N ASP A 93 -5.64 -6.65 4.45
CA ASP A 93 -5.69 -8.04 4.00
C ASP A 93 -4.33 -8.63 3.63
N ASN A 94 -3.27 -7.81 3.66
CA ASN A 94 -1.89 -8.15 3.32
C ASN A 94 -1.01 -8.27 4.58
N TRP A 95 0.22 -8.77 4.42
CA TRP A 95 1.18 -8.83 5.53
C TRP A 95 2.62 -8.73 5.03
N PHE A 96 3.48 -8.17 5.89
CA PHE A 96 4.91 -8.07 5.67
C PHE A 96 5.67 -9.29 6.16
N GLU A 97 6.81 -9.61 5.52
CA GLU A 97 7.85 -10.42 6.11
C GLU A 97 8.55 -9.62 7.22
N HIS A 98 9.09 -10.31 8.24
CA HIS A 98 9.64 -9.65 9.45
C HIS A 98 10.77 -8.64 9.16
N HIS A 99 11.46 -8.75 8.03
CA HIS A 99 12.57 -7.90 7.62
C HIS A 99 12.19 -6.86 6.55
N HIS A 100 10.91 -6.70 6.20
CA HIS A 100 10.46 -5.82 5.11
C HIS A 100 10.93 -4.38 5.28
N LEU A 101 10.62 -3.76 6.41
CA LEU A 101 11.03 -2.36 6.64
C LEU A 101 12.55 -2.20 6.75
N GLN A 102 13.24 -3.20 7.27
CA GLN A 102 14.69 -3.20 7.33
C GLN A 102 15.33 -3.20 5.94
N THR A 103 14.83 -4.02 5.00
CA THR A 103 15.31 -4.03 3.62
C THR A 103 15.01 -2.74 2.88
N CYS A 104 13.83 -2.13 3.11
CA CYS A 104 13.49 -0.81 2.57
C CYS A 104 14.47 0.27 3.07
N VAL A 105 14.76 0.31 4.37
CA VAL A 105 15.73 1.25 4.97
C VAL A 105 17.13 1.04 4.41
N GLN A 106 17.56 -0.21 4.23
CA GLN A 106 18.86 -0.54 3.65
C GLN A 106 18.96 -0.09 2.19
N ALA A 107 17.92 -0.34 1.39
CA ALA A 107 17.84 0.11 -0.01
C ALA A 107 17.86 1.65 -0.11
N CYS A 108 17.11 2.36 0.74
CA CYS A 108 17.16 3.82 0.83
C CYS A 108 18.58 4.35 1.06
N ARG A 109 19.34 3.70 1.97
CA ARG A 109 20.70 4.12 2.29
C ARG A 109 21.68 3.79 1.19
N ALA A 110 21.66 2.55 0.71
CA ALA A 110 22.62 2.05 -0.29
C ALA A 110 22.46 2.76 -1.65
N GLN A 111 21.22 3.00 -2.05
CA GLN A 111 20.89 3.59 -3.35
C GLN A 111 20.64 5.10 -3.26
N LYS A 112 20.71 5.72 -2.06
CA LYS A 112 20.34 7.12 -1.81
C LYS A 112 18.93 7.47 -2.27
N ALA A 113 18.05 6.48 -2.29
CA ALA A 113 16.69 6.61 -2.78
C ALA A 113 15.79 7.42 -1.84
N GLU A 114 14.80 8.10 -2.39
CA GLU A 114 13.78 8.86 -1.68
C GLU A 114 12.49 8.05 -1.58
N VAL A 115 12.23 7.22 -2.57
CA VAL A 115 11.16 6.23 -2.59
C VAL A 115 11.78 4.86 -2.86
N VAL A 116 11.37 3.84 -2.13
CA VAL A 116 11.78 2.45 -2.37
C VAL A 116 10.57 1.59 -2.61
N THR A 117 10.67 0.66 -3.56
CA THR A 117 9.67 -0.38 -3.76
C THR A 117 10.23 -1.75 -3.43
N SER A 118 9.37 -2.62 -2.92
CA SER A 118 9.67 -4.04 -2.74
C SER A 118 8.88 -4.90 -3.73
N GLN A 119 9.26 -6.16 -3.84
CA GLN A 119 8.50 -7.13 -4.61
C GLN A 119 7.50 -7.85 -3.73
N ARG A 120 6.40 -8.34 -4.34
CA ARG A 120 5.33 -9.05 -3.63
C ARG A 120 5.21 -10.51 -4.05
N MET A 121 4.83 -11.34 -3.08
CA MET A 121 4.28 -12.67 -3.30
C MET A 121 2.76 -12.55 -3.47
N LEU A 122 2.22 -13.06 -4.54
CA LEU A 122 0.80 -13.25 -4.71
C LEU A 122 0.37 -14.49 -3.94
N VAL A 123 -0.64 -14.36 -3.10
CA VAL A 123 -1.13 -15.46 -2.26
C VAL A 123 -2.64 -15.62 -2.41
N ALA A 124 -3.11 -16.85 -2.26
CA ALA A 124 -4.54 -17.17 -2.29
C ALA A 124 -5.26 -16.62 -1.04
N LEU A 125 -6.60 -16.68 -1.00
CA LEU A 125 -7.41 -16.23 0.14
C LEU A 125 -7.00 -16.87 1.48
N ASN A 126 -6.54 -18.12 1.45
CA ASN A 126 -6.05 -18.86 2.61
C ASN A 126 -4.58 -18.57 2.97
N GLY A 127 -3.90 -17.71 2.22
CA GLY A 127 -2.50 -17.36 2.41
C GLY A 127 -1.49 -18.28 1.70
N ALA A 128 -1.94 -19.31 0.97
CA ALA A 128 -1.04 -20.17 0.21
C ALA A 128 -0.37 -19.37 -0.94
N PRO A 129 0.94 -19.49 -1.15
CA PRO A 129 1.63 -18.77 -2.21
C PRO A 129 1.18 -19.26 -3.60
N ILE A 130 0.94 -18.29 -4.50
CA ILE A 130 0.61 -18.51 -5.90
C ILE A 130 1.84 -18.29 -6.76
N ALA A 131 2.40 -17.09 -6.75
CA ALA A 131 3.53 -16.71 -7.58
C ALA A 131 4.18 -15.42 -7.08
N LYS A 132 5.46 -15.21 -7.40
CA LYS A 132 6.08 -13.91 -7.33
C LYS A 132 5.46 -12.99 -8.39
N CYS A 133 5.03 -11.79 -7.99
CA CYS A 133 4.47 -10.84 -8.94
C CYS A 133 5.52 -10.37 -9.95
N ARG A 134 5.17 -10.38 -11.23
CA ARG A 134 6.08 -9.99 -12.32
C ARG A 134 6.09 -8.48 -12.58
N GLN A 135 5.08 -7.75 -12.13
CA GLN A 135 4.85 -6.35 -12.47
C GLN A 135 5.20 -5.38 -11.32
N CYS A 136 5.05 -5.82 -10.06
CA CYS A 136 5.26 -4.94 -8.91
C CYS A 136 6.73 -4.52 -8.78
N GLY A 137 6.93 -3.21 -8.55
CA GLY A 137 8.24 -2.61 -8.44
C GLY A 137 8.90 -2.29 -9.80
N THR A 138 8.16 -2.33 -10.91
CA THR A 138 8.63 -1.86 -12.21
C THR A 138 8.40 -0.35 -12.38
N ARG A 139 8.91 0.22 -13.48
CA ARG A 139 8.63 1.62 -13.83
C ARG A 139 7.13 1.89 -13.99
N ASP A 140 6.39 0.91 -14.50
CA ASP A 140 4.99 1.10 -14.87
C ASP A 140 4.02 0.86 -13.73
N PHE A 141 4.47 0.13 -12.70
CA PHE A 141 3.60 -0.24 -11.59
C PHE A 141 4.36 -0.52 -10.28
N ALA A 142 3.87 0.07 -9.21
CA ALA A 142 4.17 -0.31 -7.84
C ALA A 142 2.87 -0.42 -7.04
N ASP A 143 2.71 -1.52 -6.35
CA ASP A 143 1.59 -1.72 -5.41
C ASP A 143 1.73 -0.81 -4.20
N THR A 144 0.63 -0.30 -3.66
CA THR A 144 0.64 0.57 -2.46
C THR A 144 1.45 -0.04 -1.31
N SER A 145 1.24 -1.33 -1.00
CA SER A 145 1.94 -2.01 0.10
C SER A 145 3.42 -2.28 -0.19
N SER A 146 3.88 -2.03 -1.44
CA SER A 146 5.31 -2.12 -1.79
C SER A 146 6.07 -0.83 -1.55
N MET A 147 5.36 0.31 -1.40
CA MET A 147 5.97 1.64 -1.40
C MET A 147 6.44 2.06 -0.01
N PHE A 148 7.69 2.54 0.05
CA PHE A 148 8.30 3.12 1.23
C PHE A 148 8.85 4.51 0.88
N PHE A 149 8.34 5.55 1.54
CA PHE A 149 8.67 6.95 1.28
C PHE A 149 9.52 7.52 2.40
N ARG A 150 10.60 8.20 2.05
CA ARG A 150 11.32 9.09 2.97
C ARG A 150 10.60 10.41 3.10
N ALA A 151 10.89 11.15 4.19
CA ALA A 151 10.31 12.46 4.44
C ALA A 151 10.49 13.46 3.27
N SER A 152 11.61 13.36 2.53
CA SER A 152 11.86 14.21 1.35
C SER A 152 10.90 13.97 0.18
N ALA A 153 10.19 12.83 0.17
CA ALA A 153 9.25 12.46 -0.88
C ALA A 153 7.78 12.50 -0.44
N PHE A 154 7.47 13.03 0.75
CA PHE A 154 6.09 13.07 1.26
C PHE A 154 5.15 13.93 0.41
N GLU A 155 5.68 14.85 -0.38
CA GLU A 155 4.89 15.63 -1.34
C GLU A 155 4.10 14.75 -2.32
N ALA A 156 4.65 13.61 -2.73
CA ALA A 156 3.94 12.67 -3.60
C ALA A 156 2.67 12.10 -2.94
N LEU A 157 2.66 11.98 -1.62
CA LEU A 157 1.55 11.39 -0.85
C LEU A 157 0.32 12.29 -0.76
N GLU A 158 0.45 13.59 -1.07
CA GLU A 158 -0.70 14.50 -1.18
C GLU A 158 -1.69 14.04 -2.26
N THR A 159 -1.22 13.24 -3.21
CA THR A 159 -2.03 12.63 -4.27
C THR A 159 -3.21 11.84 -3.71
N TRP A 160 -3.05 11.13 -2.57
CA TRP A 160 -4.14 10.40 -1.92
C TRP A 160 -5.36 11.29 -1.57
N GLY A 161 -5.15 12.57 -1.33
CA GLY A 161 -6.21 13.52 -0.99
C GLY A 161 -6.71 14.38 -2.15
N LYS A 162 -6.23 14.12 -3.38
CA LYS A 162 -6.48 14.97 -4.57
C LYS A 162 -6.96 14.18 -5.79
N MET A 163 -7.27 12.90 -5.64
CA MET A 163 -7.76 12.05 -6.73
C MET A 163 -9.17 12.42 -7.15
N GLU A 164 -9.46 12.24 -8.44
CA GLU A 164 -10.83 12.21 -8.97
C GLU A 164 -11.48 10.87 -8.63
N ASP A 165 -12.81 10.82 -8.53
CA ASP A 165 -13.57 9.62 -8.12
C ASP A 165 -13.17 8.35 -8.87
N TRP A 166 -12.96 8.44 -10.18
CA TRP A 166 -12.59 7.28 -11.00
C TRP A 166 -11.14 6.81 -10.78
N GLN A 167 -10.27 7.65 -10.23
CA GLN A 167 -8.85 7.33 -9.99
C GLN A 167 -8.66 6.45 -8.76
N HIS A 168 -9.61 6.46 -7.84
CA HIS A 168 -9.51 5.68 -6.60
C HIS A 168 -9.36 4.18 -6.84
N ALA A 169 -9.97 3.63 -7.90
CA ALA A 169 -9.83 2.21 -8.25
C ALA A 169 -8.40 1.81 -8.69
N ILE A 170 -7.57 2.80 -9.04
CA ILE A 170 -6.18 2.64 -9.48
C ILE A 170 -5.23 3.60 -8.75
N GLY A 171 -5.55 3.92 -7.49
CA GLY A 171 -4.86 4.95 -6.71
C GLY A 171 -3.35 4.72 -6.60
N ASP A 172 -2.91 3.46 -6.52
CA ASP A 172 -1.50 3.08 -6.54
C ASP A 172 -0.77 3.55 -7.82
N ARG A 173 -1.40 3.44 -9.00
CA ARG A 173 -0.83 3.92 -10.27
C ARG A 173 -0.76 5.45 -10.31
N VAL A 174 -1.78 6.13 -9.79
CA VAL A 174 -1.82 7.60 -9.75
C VAL A 174 -0.69 8.14 -8.86
N VAL A 175 -0.51 7.57 -7.68
CA VAL A 175 0.60 7.94 -6.78
C VAL A 175 1.95 7.59 -7.41
N TRP A 176 2.08 6.41 -8.01
CA TRP A 176 3.31 5.98 -8.65
C TRP A 176 3.72 6.90 -9.80
N GLN A 177 2.77 7.30 -10.63
CA GLN A 177 3.03 8.30 -11.68
C GLN A 177 3.45 9.64 -11.08
N ARG A 178 2.82 10.08 -9.98
CA ARG A 178 3.22 11.32 -9.30
C ARG A 178 4.65 11.26 -8.80
N VAL A 179 5.10 10.11 -8.27
CA VAL A 179 6.49 9.88 -7.85
C VAL A 179 7.45 10.10 -9.03
N HIS A 180 7.14 9.54 -10.19
CA HIS A 180 7.95 9.72 -11.40
C HIS A 180 7.94 11.18 -11.90
N ASN A 181 6.79 11.84 -11.91
CA ASN A 181 6.64 13.21 -12.38
C ASN A 181 7.39 14.23 -11.51
N LEU A 182 7.51 13.96 -10.20
CA LEU A 182 8.28 14.78 -9.28
C LEU A 182 9.79 14.54 -9.37
N GLY A 183 10.22 13.48 -10.08
CA GLY A 183 11.64 13.19 -10.31
C GLY A 183 12.37 12.65 -9.09
N PHE A 184 11.67 12.05 -8.13
CA PHE A 184 12.29 11.42 -6.98
C PHE A 184 13.21 10.26 -7.36
N TYR A 185 14.27 10.09 -6.59
CA TYR A 185 15.19 8.99 -6.78
C TYR A 185 14.57 7.70 -6.24
N ILE A 186 14.27 6.77 -7.14
CA ILE A 186 13.58 5.52 -6.83
C ILE A 186 14.59 4.40 -6.67
N GLY A 187 14.50 3.71 -5.56
CA GLY A 187 15.26 2.48 -5.28
C GLY A 187 14.34 1.26 -5.23
N GLN A 188 14.97 0.09 -5.24
CA GLN A 188 14.26 -1.17 -5.24
C GLN A 188 14.93 -2.17 -4.29
N THR A 189 14.14 -2.93 -3.51
CA THR A 189 14.67 -4.08 -2.80
C THR A 189 14.77 -5.27 -3.77
N ALA A 190 15.79 -6.12 -3.59
CA ALA A 190 15.94 -7.33 -4.41
C ALA A 190 14.99 -8.47 -3.96
N GLU A 191 14.40 -8.34 -2.79
CA GLU A 191 13.69 -9.41 -2.10
C GLU A 191 12.18 -9.26 -2.19
N VAL A 192 11.47 -10.40 -2.18
CA VAL A 192 10.02 -10.46 -1.97
C VAL A 192 9.78 -10.37 -0.48
N THR A 193 9.27 -9.25 -0.03
CA THR A 193 9.16 -8.96 1.41
C THR A 193 7.75 -8.62 1.89
N PHE A 194 6.75 -8.67 0.99
CA PHE A 194 5.37 -8.62 1.44
C PHE A 194 4.49 -9.60 0.64
N ASN A 195 3.38 -9.99 1.24
CA ASN A 195 2.44 -10.96 0.73
C ASN A 195 1.12 -10.24 0.41
N TYR A 196 0.72 -10.34 -0.85
CA TYR A 196 -0.49 -9.73 -1.39
C TYR A 196 -1.58 -10.78 -1.55
N ARG A 197 -2.66 -10.63 -0.81
CA ARG A 197 -3.81 -11.55 -0.89
C ARG A 197 -4.66 -11.22 -2.11
N CYS A 198 -4.75 -12.20 -3.02
CA CYS A 198 -5.50 -12.07 -4.27
C CYS A 198 -7.00 -12.20 -4.00
N THR A 199 -7.64 -11.08 -3.69
CA THR A 199 -9.09 -10.97 -3.46
C THR A 199 -9.88 -10.70 -4.75
N ASN A 200 -9.18 -10.38 -5.85
CA ASN A 200 -9.78 -10.13 -7.16
C ASN A 200 -9.50 -11.29 -8.13
N ARG A 201 -10.51 -11.66 -8.90
CA ARG A 201 -10.48 -12.73 -9.90
C ARG A 201 -9.38 -12.53 -10.95
N MET A 202 -9.12 -11.30 -11.37
CA MET A 202 -8.13 -10.94 -12.37
C MET A 202 -6.74 -11.57 -12.10
N PHE A 203 -6.35 -11.70 -10.81
CA PHE A 203 -5.07 -12.32 -10.46
C PHE A 203 -5.04 -13.82 -10.80
N TYR A 204 -6.13 -14.53 -10.56
CA TYR A 204 -6.21 -15.97 -10.88
C TYR A 204 -6.21 -16.19 -12.39
N ASP A 205 -7.00 -15.40 -13.12
CA ASP A 205 -7.10 -15.48 -14.58
C ASP A 205 -5.74 -15.20 -15.25
N SER A 206 -4.98 -14.20 -14.74
CA SER A 206 -3.64 -13.85 -15.27
C SER A 206 -2.58 -14.95 -15.11
N TYR A 207 -2.79 -15.88 -14.19
CA TYR A 207 -1.92 -17.03 -13.96
C TYR A 207 -2.54 -18.36 -14.44
N GLY A 208 -3.70 -18.33 -15.12
CA GLY A 208 -4.39 -19.53 -15.60
C GLY A 208 -4.90 -20.44 -14.48
N LEU A 209 -5.21 -19.87 -13.31
CA LEU A 209 -5.65 -20.61 -12.13
C LEU A 209 -7.17 -20.49 -11.95
N PRO A 210 -7.85 -21.52 -11.44
CA PRO A 210 -9.25 -21.41 -11.07
C PRO A 210 -9.41 -20.44 -9.89
N ALA A 211 -10.26 -19.44 -10.07
CA ALA A 211 -10.56 -18.49 -8.99
C ALA A 211 -11.39 -19.18 -7.91
N PRO A 212 -11.00 -19.10 -6.62
CA PRO A 212 -11.79 -19.67 -5.53
C PRO A 212 -13.09 -18.88 -5.30
N ASN A 213 -14.03 -19.52 -4.62
CA ASN A 213 -15.22 -18.81 -4.15
C ASN A 213 -14.84 -17.66 -3.21
N GLY A 214 -15.53 -16.51 -3.34
CA GLY A 214 -15.30 -15.35 -2.47
C GLY A 214 -14.33 -14.30 -3.02
N VAL A 215 -13.75 -14.50 -4.22
CA VAL A 215 -13.05 -13.43 -4.94
C VAL A 215 -14.03 -12.54 -5.68
N SER A 216 -13.74 -11.23 -5.72
CA SER A 216 -14.55 -10.25 -6.44
C SER A 216 -14.16 -10.21 -7.93
N ALA A 217 -15.13 -9.85 -8.78
CA ALA A 217 -14.88 -9.34 -10.12
C ALA A 217 -15.03 -7.82 -10.03
N ASP A 218 -13.93 -7.09 -10.01
CA ASP A 218 -13.98 -5.63 -9.86
C ASP A 218 -13.91 -4.96 -11.23
N MET A 219 -15.08 -4.67 -11.79
CA MET A 219 -15.20 -3.98 -13.08
C MET A 219 -14.72 -2.52 -13.02
N HIS A 220 -14.74 -1.87 -11.84
CA HIS A 220 -14.28 -0.48 -11.70
C HIS A 220 -12.80 -0.32 -11.99
N VAL A 221 -11.99 -1.32 -11.64
CA VAL A 221 -10.55 -1.31 -11.95
C VAL A 221 -10.31 -1.39 -13.45
N GLU A 222 -11.05 -2.22 -14.18
CA GLU A 222 -10.91 -2.35 -15.63
C GLU A 222 -11.30 -1.06 -16.37
N GLU A 223 -12.42 -0.44 -15.98
CA GLU A 223 -12.87 0.84 -16.53
C GLU A 223 -11.87 1.98 -16.24
N ALA A 224 -11.36 2.04 -15.01
CA ALA A 224 -10.38 3.04 -14.60
C ALA A 224 -9.06 2.87 -15.36
N LEU A 225 -8.58 1.64 -15.56
CA LEU A 225 -7.38 1.35 -16.35
C LEU A 225 -7.55 1.77 -17.80
N ALA A 226 -8.67 1.44 -18.43
CA ALA A 226 -8.96 1.86 -19.81
C ALA A 226 -8.97 3.38 -19.96
N ARG A 227 -9.55 4.10 -19.00
CA ARG A 227 -9.54 5.57 -18.98
C ARG A 227 -8.13 6.12 -18.78
N TRP A 228 -7.35 5.53 -17.89
CA TRP A 228 -5.96 5.89 -17.62
C TRP A 228 -5.07 5.75 -18.85
N GLU A 229 -5.13 4.61 -19.53
CA GLU A 229 -4.36 4.34 -20.74
C GLU A 229 -4.69 5.35 -21.85
N ASN A 230 -5.98 5.67 -22.05
CA ASN A 230 -6.39 6.70 -22.98
C ASN A 230 -5.82 8.08 -22.64
N GLN A 231 -5.78 8.47 -21.36
CA GLN A 231 -5.20 9.76 -20.96
C GLN A 231 -3.67 9.80 -21.17
N CYS A 232 -2.97 8.70 -20.90
CA CYS A 232 -1.54 8.59 -21.13
C CYS A 232 -1.19 8.66 -22.63
N LEU A 233 -2.01 8.06 -23.49
CA LEU A 233 -1.81 8.08 -24.95
C LEU A 233 -2.04 9.47 -25.56
N PHE A 234 -3.01 10.23 -25.05
CA PHE A 234 -3.38 11.56 -25.58
C PHE A 234 -2.77 12.73 -24.81
N GLY A 235 -2.24 12.51 -23.60
CA GLY A 235 -1.60 13.53 -22.76
C GLY A 235 -0.14 13.83 -23.11
N SER A 236 0.50 13.04 -23.98
CA SER A 236 1.90 13.21 -24.42
C SER A 236 2.09 14.22 -25.55
N THR A 237 1.05 14.97 -25.91
CA THR A 237 1.06 15.95 -27.01
C THR A 237 0.91 17.41 -26.56
N ARG A 238 1.40 17.75 -25.37
CA ARG A 238 1.52 19.17 -24.97
C ARG A 238 2.89 19.48 -24.40
#